data_92e8060eaf93c118a6b76ee9fed95cc4
#
_entry.id   92e8060eaf93c118a6b76ee9fed95cc4
#
_cell.length_a   1.000
_cell.length_b   1.000
_cell.length_c   1.000
_cell.angle_alpha   90.00
_cell.angle_beta   90.00
_cell.angle_gamma   90.00
#
_symmetry.space_group_name_H-M   'P 1'
#
loop_
_entity.id
_entity.type
_entity.pdbx_description
1 polymer ?
#
loop_
_entity_poly.entity_id
_entity_poly.type
_entity_poly.pdbx_seq_one_letter_code
_entity_poly.pdbx_strand_id
1 'polypeptide(L)'
;MRFFDALTFQHQLLRTLIDRDIRSRYQGALFGLFWTVLNPMFLLAMYTFVFTVIFRSRWVVPETDEAAAAATSGTFGFATLLFCGLILHAFLAEIISASPRLILQNKNYVKRVVFPLEILPMVITGTAVFHFLIKLVVLLGFVLVINHTLPITALLAPLVFLPLILMGVGLAWMFSALGVYLRDLNQI
;
A
#
# COMPACT_ATOMS: atom_id res chain seq x y z
N MET A 1 -5.56 35.27 6.87
CA MET A 1 -6.66 34.53 6.21
C MET A 1 -6.20 33.73 4.97
N ARG A 2 -5.44 34.30 4.04
CA ARG A 2 -5.04 33.62 2.78
C ARG A 2 -4.20 32.34 2.92
N PHE A 3 -3.42 32.17 3.99
CA PHE A 3 -2.56 30.97 4.15
C PHE A 3 -3.37 29.72 4.54
N PHE A 4 -4.33 29.85 5.42
CA PHE A 4 -5.23 28.75 5.81
C PHE A 4 -6.15 28.33 4.66
N ASP A 5 -6.63 29.29 3.85
CA ASP A 5 -7.46 29.01 2.68
C ASP A 5 -6.68 28.25 1.59
N ALA A 6 -5.38 28.56 1.42
CA ALA A 6 -4.51 27.84 0.51
C ALA A 6 -4.24 26.40 0.97
N LEU A 7 -4.02 26.18 2.26
CA LEU A 7 -3.81 24.84 2.83
C LEU A 7 -5.07 23.97 2.73
N THR A 8 -6.25 24.53 3.04
CA THR A 8 -7.52 23.81 2.92
C THR A 8 -7.84 23.45 1.48
N PHE A 9 -7.56 24.35 0.54
CA PHE A 9 -7.72 24.09 -0.90
C PHE A 9 -6.79 22.96 -1.39
N GLN A 10 -5.54 22.95 -0.97
CA GLN A 10 -4.59 21.88 -1.31
C GLN A 10 -5.03 20.52 -0.76
N HIS A 11 -5.53 20.46 0.46
CA HIS A 11 -6.07 19.23 1.05
C HIS A 11 -7.30 18.70 0.32
N GLN A 12 -8.23 19.58 -0.05
CA GLN A 12 -9.42 19.21 -0.81
C GLN A 12 -9.05 18.70 -2.22
N LEU A 13 -8.13 19.39 -2.88
CA LEU A 13 -7.62 19.00 -4.18
C LEU A 13 -6.93 17.62 -4.12
N LEU A 14 -6.07 17.39 -3.12
CA LEU A 14 -5.38 16.12 -2.92
C LEU A 14 -6.39 14.97 -2.72
N ARG A 15 -7.37 15.13 -1.84
CA ARG A 15 -8.41 14.13 -1.61
C ARG A 15 -9.20 13.80 -2.88
N THR A 16 -9.61 14.82 -3.62
CA THR A 16 -10.36 14.64 -4.87
C THR A 16 -9.54 13.91 -5.93
N LEU A 17 -8.24 14.21 -6.01
CA LEU A 17 -7.34 13.54 -6.96
C LEU A 17 -7.07 12.09 -6.56
N ILE A 18 -6.90 11.79 -5.27
CA ILE A 18 -6.76 10.42 -4.77
C ILE A 18 -8.01 9.60 -5.06
N ASP A 19 -9.20 10.13 -4.71
CA ASP A 19 -10.48 9.43 -4.98
C ASP A 19 -10.66 9.16 -6.47
N ARG A 20 -10.33 10.12 -7.31
CA ARG A 20 -10.37 9.96 -8.77
C ARG A 20 -9.37 8.90 -9.26
N ASP A 21 -8.13 8.89 -8.75
CA ASP A 21 -7.11 7.90 -9.14
C ASP A 21 -7.56 6.49 -8.75
N ILE A 22 -8.07 6.31 -7.52
CA ILE A 22 -8.62 5.04 -7.05
C ILE A 22 -9.76 4.60 -7.96
N ARG A 23 -10.76 5.45 -8.20
CA ARG A 23 -11.92 5.09 -9.03
C ARG A 23 -11.52 4.77 -10.47
N SER A 24 -10.59 5.51 -11.05
CA SER A 24 -10.15 5.32 -12.44
C SER A 24 -9.53 3.95 -12.68
N ARG A 25 -8.84 3.37 -11.68
CA ARG A 25 -8.23 2.04 -11.77
C ARG A 25 -9.26 0.90 -11.85
N TYR A 26 -10.47 1.14 -11.33
CA TYR A 26 -11.54 0.12 -11.26
C TYR A 26 -12.73 0.43 -12.16
N GLN A 27 -12.67 1.52 -12.94
CA GLN A 27 -13.69 1.85 -13.93
C GLN A 27 -13.74 0.79 -15.03
N GLY A 28 -14.94 0.27 -15.28
CA GLY A 28 -15.15 -0.78 -16.28
C GLY A 28 -14.95 -2.22 -15.81
N ALA A 29 -14.50 -2.44 -14.58
CA ALA A 29 -14.43 -3.77 -14.00
C ALA A 29 -15.80 -4.22 -13.46
N LEU A 30 -16.18 -5.50 -13.70
CA LEU A 30 -17.47 -6.07 -13.28
C LEU A 30 -17.75 -5.89 -11.78
N PHE A 31 -16.76 -6.05 -10.93
CA PHE A 31 -16.88 -5.91 -9.48
C PHE A 31 -16.35 -4.55 -8.95
N GLY A 32 -15.91 -3.65 -9.84
CA GLY A 32 -15.45 -2.32 -9.45
C GLY A 32 -14.40 -2.34 -8.30
N LEU A 33 -14.62 -1.51 -7.29
CA LEU A 33 -13.75 -1.40 -6.11
C LEU A 33 -13.65 -2.70 -5.29
N PHE A 34 -14.56 -3.65 -5.44
CA PHE A 34 -14.51 -4.92 -4.71
C PHE A 34 -13.24 -5.74 -5.04
N TRP A 35 -12.68 -5.55 -6.25
CA TRP A 35 -11.39 -6.13 -6.62
C TRP A 35 -10.24 -5.73 -5.71
N THR A 36 -10.31 -4.56 -5.08
CA THR A 36 -9.29 -4.10 -4.13
C THR A 36 -9.18 -5.03 -2.91
N VAL A 37 -10.28 -5.65 -2.52
CA VAL A 37 -10.37 -6.60 -1.41
C VAL A 37 -10.13 -8.03 -1.90
N LEU A 38 -10.73 -8.41 -3.03
CA LEU A 38 -10.62 -9.76 -3.57
C LEU A 38 -9.17 -10.15 -3.92
N ASN A 39 -8.43 -9.25 -4.57
CA ASN A 39 -7.04 -9.54 -4.95
C ASN A 39 -6.15 -9.92 -3.77
N PRO A 40 -6.06 -9.14 -2.67
CA PRO A 40 -5.28 -9.53 -1.51
C PRO A 40 -5.83 -10.80 -0.82
N MET A 41 -7.14 -11.04 -0.83
CA MET A 41 -7.71 -12.27 -0.29
C MET A 41 -7.28 -13.51 -1.10
N PHE A 42 -7.35 -13.45 -2.43
CA PHE A 42 -6.85 -14.54 -3.28
C PHE A 42 -5.36 -14.76 -3.11
N LEU A 43 -4.58 -13.69 -3.03
CA LEU A 43 -3.13 -13.77 -2.82
C LEU A 43 -2.82 -14.44 -1.48
N LEU A 44 -3.49 -14.03 -0.41
CA LEU A 44 -3.34 -14.60 0.92
C LEU A 44 -3.75 -16.09 0.93
N ALA A 45 -4.89 -16.43 0.32
CA ALA A 45 -5.36 -17.81 0.21
C ALA A 45 -4.36 -18.69 -0.57
N MET A 46 -3.84 -18.19 -1.69
CA MET A 46 -2.85 -18.87 -2.50
C MET A 46 -1.55 -19.14 -1.72
N TYR A 47 -1.00 -18.11 -1.06
CA TYR A 47 0.22 -18.29 -0.27
C TYR A 47 -0.03 -19.21 0.92
N THR A 48 -1.16 -19.07 1.61
CA THR A 48 -1.53 -19.98 2.68
C THR A 48 -1.55 -21.42 2.18
N PHE A 49 -2.24 -21.69 1.08
CA PHE A 49 -2.31 -23.03 0.49
C PHE A 49 -0.92 -23.58 0.12
N VAL A 50 -0.13 -22.80 -0.59
CA VAL A 50 1.21 -23.24 -1.05
C VAL A 50 2.13 -23.54 0.13
N PHE A 51 2.21 -22.65 1.10
CA PHE A 51 3.17 -22.82 2.20
C PHE A 51 2.69 -23.76 3.29
N THR A 52 1.38 -23.90 3.52
CA THR A 52 0.88 -24.82 4.53
C THR A 52 0.66 -26.23 3.99
N VAL A 53 0.15 -26.37 2.76
CA VAL A 53 -0.22 -27.67 2.20
C VAL A 53 0.93 -28.27 1.38
N ILE A 54 1.56 -27.49 0.48
CA ILE A 54 2.61 -28.00 -0.43
C ILE A 54 3.94 -28.06 0.30
N PHE A 55 4.42 -26.94 0.81
CA PHE A 55 5.75 -26.87 1.43
C PHE A 55 5.76 -27.33 2.90
N ARG A 56 4.60 -27.34 3.56
CA ARG A 56 4.49 -27.66 5.01
C ARG A 56 5.47 -26.82 5.86
N SER A 57 5.70 -25.59 5.42
CA SER A 57 6.68 -24.70 6.04
C SER A 57 6.21 -24.31 7.44
N ARG A 58 7.10 -24.48 8.42
CA ARG A 58 6.89 -23.99 9.79
C ARG A 58 7.98 -22.99 10.11
N TRP A 59 7.61 -21.86 10.63
CA TRP A 59 8.56 -20.91 11.17
C TRP A 59 8.86 -21.28 12.60
N VAL A 60 10.13 -21.58 12.89
CA VAL A 60 10.58 -21.84 14.27
C VAL A 60 11.04 -20.47 14.82
N VAL A 61 10.22 -19.85 15.66
CA VAL A 61 10.62 -18.66 16.41
C VAL A 61 11.39 -19.14 17.63
N PRO A 62 12.55 -18.52 17.97
CA PRO A 62 13.25 -18.81 19.20
C PRO A 62 12.32 -18.61 20.41
N GLU A 63 12.36 -19.50 21.38
CA GLU A 63 11.47 -19.55 22.57
C GLU A 63 11.54 -18.29 23.46
N THR A 64 12.42 -17.34 23.16
CA THR A 64 12.63 -16.12 23.93
C THR A 64 11.53 -15.06 23.80
N ASP A 65 10.66 -15.15 22.78
CA ASP A 65 9.58 -14.19 22.54
C ASP A 65 8.21 -14.91 22.51
N GLU A 66 7.60 -15.10 23.66
CA GLU A 66 6.29 -15.76 23.80
C GLU A 66 5.19 -15.08 22.96
N ALA A 67 5.21 -13.75 22.83
CA ALA A 67 4.24 -13.01 22.03
C ALA A 67 4.42 -13.23 20.51
N ALA A 68 5.66 -13.31 20.03
CA ALA A 68 5.97 -13.63 18.65
C ALA A 68 5.72 -15.11 18.36
N ALA A 69 6.04 -16.00 19.30
CA ALA A 69 5.75 -17.41 19.21
C ALA A 69 4.23 -17.69 19.16
N ALA A 70 3.42 -17.01 19.94
CA ALA A 70 1.96 -17.14 19.91
C ALA A 70 1.34 -16.65 18.60
N ALA A 71 1.87 -15.59 18.01
CA ALA A 71 1.38 -15.04 16.74
C ALA A 71 1.78 -15.90 15.52
N THR A 72 2.87 -16.67 15.64
CA THR A 72 3.48 -17.45 14.53
C THR A 72 3.43 -18.95 14.77
N SER A 73 3.06 -19.39 15.98
CA SER A 73 2.86 -20.81 16.31
C SER A 73 1.61 -21.32 15.60
N GLY A 74 1.81 -22.18 14.63
CA GLY A 74 0.72 -22.84 13.92
C GLY A 74 0.97 -22.99 12.44
N THR A 75 0.13 -23.77 11.80
CA THR A 75 0.22 -24.08 10.38
C THR A 75 0.09 -22.82 9.51
N PHE A 76 -0.58 -21.78 9.98
CA PHE A 76 -0.87 -20.54 9.27
C PHE A 76 0.10 -19.39 9.61
N GLY A 77 0.91 -19.52 10.67
CA GLY A 77 1.78 -18.45 11.15
C GLY A 77 2.79 -17.99 10.11
N PHE A 78 3.40 -18.93 9.37
CA PHE A 78 4.34 -18.61 8.29
C PHE A 78 3.67 -17.81 7.16
N ALA A 79 2.47 -18.20 6.74
CA ALA A 79 1.73 -17.49 5.69
C ALA A 79 1.37 -16.06 6.11
N THR A 80 0.98 -15.87 7.37
CA THR A 80 0.68 -14.55 7.96
C THR A 80 1.90 -13.65 7.94
N LEU A 81 3.06 -14.15 8.37
CA LEU A 81 4.32 -13.40 8.40
C LEU A 81 4.78 -13.00 7.00
N LEU A 82 4.74 -13.97 6.08
CA LEU A 82 5.09 -13.74 4.69
C LEU A 82 4.18 -12.70 4.05
N PHE A 83 2.87 -12.78 4.29
CA PHE A 83 1.92 -11.82 3.75
C PHE A 83 2.11 -10.41 4.34
N CYS A 84 2.49 -10.30 5.61
CA CYS A 84 2.87 -9.03 6.23
C CYS A 84 4.04 -8.39 5.47
N GLY A 85 5.11 -9.14 5.18
CA GLY A 85 6.24 -8.66 4.36
C GLY A 85 5.83 -8.26 2.95
N LEU A 86 4.94 -9.04 2.32
CA LEU A 86 4.44 -8.75 0.98
C LEU A 86 3.59 -7.48 0.90
N ILE A 87 2.83 -7.15 1.94
CA ILE A 87 2.07 -5.90 2.02
C ILE A 87 3.01 -4.70 2.00
N LEU A 88 4.11 -4.75 2.77
CA LEU A 88 5.14 -3.71 2.81
C LEU A 88 5.84 -3.56 1.45
N HIS A 89 6.27 -4.69 0.89
CA HIS A 89 6.90 -4.72 -0.43
C HIS A 89 5.95 -4.15 -1.50
N ALA A 90 4.68 -4.58 -1.51
CA ALA A 90 3.69 -4.13 -2.48
C ALA A 90 3.41 -2.63 -2.39
N PHE A 91 3.43 -2.04 -1.18
CA PHE A 91 3.30 -0.61 -0.99
C PHE A 91 4.44 0.17 -1.67
N LEU A 92 5.68 -0.24 -1.43
CA LEU A 92 6.85 0.40 -2.05
C LEU A 92 6.91 0.17 -3.55
N ALA A 93 6.63 -1.06 -4.00
CA ALA A 93 6.62 -1.43 -5.41
C ALA A 93 5.59 -0.61 -6.19
N GLU A 94 4.40 -0.37 -5.63
CA GLU A 94 3.36 0.45 -6.25
C GLU A 94 3.85 1.90 -6.45
N ILE A 95 4.49 2.49 -5.44
CA ILE A 95 5.03 3.85 -5.51
C ILE A 95 6.16 3.92 -6.56
N ILE A 96 7.12 3.02 -6.49
CA ILE A 96 8.30 3.02 -7.37
C ILE A 96 7.89 2.83 -8.83
N SER A 97 6.98 1.91 -9.12
CA SER A 97 6.53 1.61 -10.49
C SER A 97 5.63 2.70 -11.10
N ALA A 98 4.82 3.38 -10.28
CA ALA A 98 3.90 4.41 -10.76
C ALA A 98 4.54 5.80 -10.90
N SER A 99 5.52 6.14 -10.05
CA SER A 99 6.08 7.48 -9.95
C SER A 99 6.79 7.97 -11.22
N PRO A 100 7.60 7.19 -11.96
CA PRO A 100 8.32 7.68 -13.13
C PRO A 100 7.40 8.16 -14.26
N ARG A 101 6.24 7.53 -14.41
CA ARG A 101 5.27 7.83 -15.47
C ARG A 101 4.34 8.99 -15.15
N LEU A 102 4.30 9.40 -13.89
CA LEU A 102 3.32 10.32 -13.34
C LEU A 102 3.23 11.66 -14.08
N ILE A 103 4.37 12.34 -14.26
CA ILE A 103 4.42 13.65 -14.90
C ILE A 103 4.10 13.52 -16.40
N LEU A 104 4.59 12.46 -17.04
CA LEU A 104 4.36 12.22 -18.48
C LEU A 104 2.90 11.87 -18.78
N GLN A 105 2.23 11.13 -17.90
CA GLN A 105 0.81 10.79 -18.06
C GLN A 105 -0.10 11.99 -17.79
N ASN A 106 0.32 12.91 -16.94
CA ASN A 106 -0.46 14.07 -16.52
C ASN A 106 -0.07 15.38 -17.24
N LYS A 107 0.33 15.32 -18.51
CA LYS A 107 0.76 16.48 -19.32
C LYS A 107 -0.24 17.63 -19.33
N ASN A 108 -1.54 17.35 -19.24
CA ASN A 108 -2.59 18.35 -19.22
C ASN A 108 -2.57 19.22 -17.94
N TYR A 109 -2.13 18.66 -16.82
CA TYR A 109 -1.93 19.42 -15.58
C TYR A 109 -0.64 20.22 -15.60
N VAL A 110 0.44 19.65 -16.16
CA VAL A 110 1.74 20.28 -16.30
C VAL A 110 1.67 21.55 -17.14
N LYS A 111 0.80 21.57 -18.17
CA LYS A 111 0.62 22.74 -19.06
C LYS A 111 -0.23 23.85 -18.44
N ARG A 112 -0.90 23.63 -17.33
CA ARG A 112 -1.73 24.63 -16.65
C ARG A 112 -0.86 25.43 -15.67
N VAL A 113 -0.73 26.73 -15.88
CA VAL A 113 0.15 27.64 -15.14
C VAL A 113 -0.09 27.69 -13.62
N VAL A 114 -1.26 27.24 -13.13
CA VAL A 114 -1.69 27.38 -11.73
C VAL A 114 -1.72 26.06 -10.96
N PHE A 115 -1.33 24.92 -11.60
CA PHE A 115 -1.42 23.62 -10.94
C PHE A 115 -0.11 23.30 -10.18
N PRO A 116 -0.15 23.07 -8.85
CA PRO A 116 1.02 22.70 -8.07
C PRO A 116 1.42 21.24 -8.37
N LEU A 117 2.47 21.05 -9.17
CA LEU A 117 2.95 19.74 -9.61
C LEU A 117 3.40 18.84 -8.44
N GLU A 118 3.78 19.45 -7.32
CA GLU A 118 4.22 18.77 -6.08
C GLU A 118 3.11 17.89 -5.47
N ILE A 119 1.85 18.14 -5.80
CA ILE A 119 0.72 17.34 -5.33
C ILE A 119 0.66 15.97 -6.02
N LEU A 120 1.12 15.86 -7.26
CA LEU A 120 1.01 14.61 -8.03
C LEU A 120 1.68 13.41 -7.38
N PRO A 121 2.93 13.49 -6.88
CA PRO A 121 3.54 12.36 -6.15
C PRO A 121 2.82 12.01 -4.85
N MET A 122 2.23 13.01 -4.17
CA MET A 122 1.40 12.78 -2.98
C MET A 122 0.11 12.01 -3.31
N VAL A 123 -0.47 12.21 -4.50
CA VAL A 123 -1.65 11.44 -4.95
C VAL A 123 -1.30 9.96 -5.07
N ILE A 124 -0.19 9.60 -5.73
CA ILE A 124 0.24 8.20 -5.86
C ILE A 124 0.47 7.58 -4.47
N THR A 125 1.21 8.29 -3.60
CA THR A 125 1.44 7.79 -2.24
C THR A 125 0.13 7.62 -1.47
N GLY A 126 -0.81 8.56 -1.60
CA GLY A 126 -2.15 8.46 -0.98
C GLY A 126 -2.96 7.26 -1.49
N THR A 127 -2.91 6.97 -2.79
CA THR A 127 -3.53 5.78 -3.39
C THR A 127 -2.87 4.50 -2.89
N ALA A 128 -1.53 4.47 -2.82
CA ALA A 128 -0.79 3.32 -2.29
C ALA A 128 -1.10 3.07 -0.79
N VAL A 129 -1.24 4.13 0.02
CA VAL A 129 -1.69 4.04 1.42
C VAL A 129 -3.08 3.44 1.51
N PHE A 130 -4.01 3.85 0.64
CA PHE A 130 -5.35 3.27 0.60
C PHE A 130 -5.32 1.77 0.32
N HIS A 131 -4.58 1.32 -0.70
CA HIS A 131 -4.42 -0.11 -1.00
C HIS A 131 -3.72 -0.87 0.12
N PHE A 132 -2.73 -0.26 0.74
CA PHE A 132 -2.04 -0.80 1.91
C PHE A 132 -3.00 -1.04 3.09
N LEU A 133 -3.85 -0.05 3.42
CA LEU A 133 -4.83 -0.16 4.51
C LEU A 133 -5.83 -1.29 4.25
N ILE A 134 -6.29 -1.46 3.02
CA ILE A 134 -7.19 -2.57 2.66
C ILE A 134 -6.50 -3.92 2.86
N LYS A 135 -5.25 -4.08 2.37
CA LYS A 135 -4.47 -5.30 2.57
C LYS A 135 -4.24 -5.59 4.06
N LEU A 136 -3.99 -4.54 4.85
CA LEU A 136 -3.84 -4.65 6.30
C LEU A 136 -5.14 -5.13 6.96
N VAL A 137 -6.29 -4.58 6.59
CA VAL A 137 -7.61 -5.03 7.09
C VAL A 137 -7.87 -6.49 6.73
N VAL A 138 -7.53 -6.92 5.51
CA VAL A 138 -7.64 -8.33 5.08
C VAL A 138 -6.74 -9.22 5.94
N LEU A 139 -5.50 -8.81 6.19
CA LEU A 139 -4.57 -9.56 7.07
C LEU A 139 -5.11 -9.67 8.50
N LEU A 140 -5.56 -8.56 9.08
CA LEU A 140 -6.12 -8.56 10.44
C LEU A 140 -7.38 -9.43 10.55
N GLY A 141 -8.26 -9.38 9.53
CA GLY A 141 -9.41 -10.26 9.42
C GLY A 141 -9.03 -11.74 9.37
N PHE A 142 -7.99 -12.08 8.60
CA PHE A 142 -7.46 -13.44 8.53
C PHE A 142 -6.90 -13.92 9.88
N VAL A 143 -6.12 -13.08 10.55
CA VAL A 143 -5.57 -13.39 11.89
C VAL A 143 -6.69 -13.59 12.90
N LEU A 144 -7.73 -12.74 12.88
CA LEU A 144 -8.89 -12.86 13.76
C LEU A 144 -9.64 -14.17 13.56
N VAL A 145 -9.83 -14.60 12.30
CA VAL A 145 -10.54 -15.85 11.98
C VAL A 145 -9.76 -17.08 12.45
N ILE A 146 -8.43 -17.06 12.35
CA ILE A 146 -7.60 -18.21 12.72
C ILE A 146 -7.32 -18.28 14.21
N ASN A 147 -6.91 -17.16 14.82
CA ASN A 147 -6.46 -17.13 16.19
C ASN A 147 -7.57 -16.80 17.19
N HIS A 148 -8.77 -16.37 16.71
CA HIS A 148 -9.90 -15.89 17.51
C HIS A 148 -9.56 -14.72 18.47
N THR A 149 -8.34 -14.20 18.41
CA THR A 149 -7.85 -13.09 19.23
C THR A 149 -7.02 -12.14 18.36
N LEU A 150 -7.20 -10.83 18.57
CA LEU A 150 -6.33 -9.83 17.97
C LEU A 150 -5.36 -9.33 19.04
N PRO A 151 -4.04 -9.40 18.81
CA PRO A 151 -3.10 -8.81 19.74
C PRO A 151 -3.28 -7.28 19.74
N ILE A 152 -3.27 -6.67 20.94
CA ILE A 152 -3.40 -5.21 21.10
C ILE A 152 -2.32 -4.47 20.29
N THR A 153 -1.16 -5.09 20.11
CA THR A 153 -0.06 -4.58 19.29
C THR A 153 -0.44 -4.41 17.82
N ALA A 154 -1.42 -5.15 17.30
CA ALA A 154 -1.93 -4.96 15.93
C ALA A 154 -2.56 -3.57 15.69
N LEU A 155 -3.12 -2.97 16.77
CA LEU A 155 -3.65 -1.60 16.68
C LEU A 155 -2.56 -0.55 16.49
N LEU A 156 -1.31 -0.84 16.87
CA LEU A 156 -0.15 0.03 16.65
C LEU A 156 0.42 -0.07 15.23
N ALA A 157 -0.01 -1.04 14.44
CA ALA A 157 0.48 -1.24 13.08
C ALA A 157 0.45 0.05 12.22
N PRO A 158 -0.64 0.85 12.19
CA PRO A 158 -0.65 2.10 11.41
C PRO A 158 0.43 3.10 11.85
N LEU A 159 0.76 3.15 13.13
CA LEU A 159 1.79 4.02 13.67
C LEU A 159 3.21 3.59 13.24
N VAL A 160 3.46 2.27 13.26
CA VAL A 160 4.74 1.68 12.82
C VAL A 160 4.98 1.94 11.32
N PHE A 161 3.90 2.07 10.53
CA PHE A 161 4.01 2.35 9.09
C PHE A 161 4.24 3.82 8.74
N LEU A 162 4.11 4.74 9.68
CA LEU A 162 4.29 6.17 9.43
C LEU A 162 5.67 6.50 8.83
N PRO A 163 6.81 5.98 9.33
CA PRO A 163 8.11 6.16 8.69
C PRO A 163 8.15 5.62 7.25
N LEU A 164 7.47 4.50 6.97
CA LEU A 164 7.42 3.91 5.64
C LEU A 164 6.63 4.80 4.67
N ILE A 165 5.53 5.41 5.14
CA ILE A 165 4.76 6.37 4.35
C ILE A 165 5.61 7.59 4.00
N LEU A 166 6.35 8.13 4.97
CA LEU A 166 7.27 9.27 4.75
C LEU A 166 8.36 8.92 3.74
N MET A 167 8.95 7.72 3.85
CA MET A 167 9.91 7.20 2.87
C MET A 167 9.26 7.08 1.49
N GLY A 168 8.03 6.58 1.41
CA GLY A 168 7.25 6.48 0.18
C GLY A 168 7.04 7.81 -0.51
N VAL A 169 6.69 8.87 0.23
CA VAL A 169 6.58 10.25 -0.30
C VAL A 169 7.90 10.72 -0.88
N GLY A 170 9.02 10.53 -0.16
CA GLY A 170 10.35 10.91 -0.64
C GLY A 170 10.73 10.17 -1.93
N LEU A 171 10.49 8.86 -2.00
CA LEU A 171 10.71 8.06 -3.19
C LEU A 171 9.82 8.49 -4.35
N ALA A 172 8.53 8.79 -4.10
CA ALA A 172 7.61 9.27 -5.12
C ALA A 172 8.11 10.58 -5.77
N TRP A 173 8.59 11.53 -4.98
CA TRP A 173 9.16 12.77 -5.50
C TRP A 173 10.45 12.52 -6.29
N MET A 174 11.34 11.71 -5.76
CA MET A 174 12.61 11.37 -6.41
C MET A 174 12.37 10.69 -7.76
N PHE A 175 11.57 9.63 -7.80
CA PHE A 175 11.31 8.88 -9.04
C PHE A 175 10.46 9.65 -10.05
N SER A 176 9.54 10.50 -9.62
CA SER A 176 8.78 11.34 -10.54
C SER A 176 9.66 12.41 -11.22
N ALA A 177 10.62 12.97 -10.50
CA ALA A 177 11.61 13.89 -11.07
C ALA A 177 12.55 13.17 -12.04
N LEU A 178 13.12 12.02 -11.62
CA LEU A 178 14.01 11.21 -12.46
C LEU A 178 13.33 10.69 -13.73
N GLY A 179 12.05 10.32 -13.66
CA GLY A 179 11.28 9.79 -14.79
C GLY A 179 11.09 10.78 -15.93
N VAL A 180 11.24 12.09 -15.69
CA VAL A 180 11.23 13.12 -16.73
C VAL A 180 12.53 13.10 -17.56
N TYR A 181 13.66 12.82 -16.89
CA TYR A 181 14.99 12.82 -17.52
C TYR A 181 15.36 11.46 -18.09
N LEU A 182 15.01 10.38 -17.39
CA LEU A 182 15.40 9.01 -17.73
C LEU A 182 14.16 8.23 -18.18
N ARG A 183 13.96 8.10 -19.49
CA ARG A 183 12.82 7.34 -20.03
C ARG A 183 12.87 5.85 -19.72
N ASP A 184 14.06 5.29 -19.47
CA ASP A 184 14.25 3.87 -19.17
C ASP A 184 13.67 3.47 -17.81
N LEU A 185 13.55 4.42 -16.87
CA LEU A 185 12.88 4.20 -15.58
C LEU A 185 11.39 3.81 -15.73
N ASN A 186 10.80 4.07 -16.90
CA ASN A 186 9.42 3.65 -17.16
C ASN A 186 9.25 2.14 -17.41
N GLN A 187 10.35 1.39 -17.45
CA GLN A 187 10.34 -0.06 -17.65
C GLN A 187 10.48 -0.86 -16.33
N ILE A 188 10.74 -0.16 -15.22
CA ILE A 188 10.74 -0.72 -13.87
C ILE A 188 9.30 -0.85 -13.36
#